data_25b229fbcfc0c5663416af64981152a9
#
_entry.id   25b229fbcfc0c5663416af64981152a9
#
_cell.length_a   1.000
_cell.length_b   1.000
_cell.length_c   1.000
_cell.angle_alpha   90.00
_cell.angle_beta   90.00
_cell.angle_gamma   90.00
#
_symmetry.space_group_name_H-M   'P 1'
#
loop_
_entity.id
_entity.type
_entity.pdbx_description
1 polymer ?
#
loop_
_entity_poly.entity_id
_entity_poly.type
_entity_poly.pdbx_seq_one_letter_code
_entity_poly.pdbx_strand_id
1 'polypeptide(L)'
;ALLSATSGTKNTLYNVNLTTGKATNIGAFPQKIIDLAIPTEAVAYAVDNSNALQIFNPNNPMPVSKPITGLQAGENILGVDFRPLNGQLYALGSSSRIYTLNLGTGAATAVGAQFPTLLNGTDFGFDFNPTVDRIRVVSNTGQNLRLNPIDGTISATDGMINPGTPTLSGAAYTNSFAGATTTELFVVDHATDKLFLQSPPNNGTLVERGSLGIDISNSNGFDIGSTSNKAYLLATVSGVTKIYLVNTTNGSTTAVSTFPNTTRGFSVGLGF
;
A
#
# COMPACT_ATOMS: atom_id res chain seq x y z
N ALA A 1 -26.06 9.14 -3.17
CA ALA A 1 -26.19 7.75 -3.67
C ALA A 1 -25.63 7.64 -5.09
N LEU A 2 -25.20 6.44 -5.48
CA LEU A 2 -24.80 6.13 -6.84
C LEU A 2 -25.84 5.25 -7.52
N LEU A 3 -26.06 5.48 -8.80
CA LEU A 3 -26.99 4.73 -9.65
C LEU A 3 -26.28 4.39 -10.97
N SER A 4 -26.27 3.11 -11.34
CA SER A 4 -25.95 2.71 -12.71
C SER A 4 -27.25 2.56 -13.50
N ALA A 5 -27.34 3.17 -14.67
CA ALA A 5 -28.52 3.05 -15.54
C ALA A 5 -28.11 2.76 -16.99
N THR A 6 -28.86 1.87 -17.62
CA THR A 6 -28.70 1.53 -19.04
C THR A 6 -29.77 2.23 -19.86
N SER A 7 -29.35 2.98 -20.87
CA SER A 7 -30.24 3.55 -21.87
C SER A 7 -29.74 3.15 -23.26
N GLY A 8 -30.51 2.30 -23.94
CA GLY A 8 -30.08 1.64 -25.17
C GLY A 8 -28.84 0.76 -24.94
N THR A 9 -27.75 1.07 -25.60
CA THR A 9 -26.45 0.36 -25.47
C THR A 9 -25.50 1.04 -24.49
N LYS A 10 -25.86 2.19 -23.90
CA LYS A 10 -25.00 2.97 -23.00
C LYS A 10 -25.33 2.67 -21.55
N ASN A 11 -24.29 2.40 -20.76
CA ASN A 11 -24.36 2.28 -19.31
C ASN A 11 -23.71 3.50 -18.68
N THR A 12 -24.43 4.21 -17.85
CA THR A 12 -24.01 5.49 -17.27
C THR A 12 -24.09 5.42 -15.76
N LEU A 13 -23.10 5.98 -15.09
CA LEU A 13 -23.08 6.17 -13.64
C LEU A 13 -23.57 7.58 -13.29
N TYR A 14 -24.47 7.65 -12.34
CA TYR A 14 -25.05 8.90 -11.84
C TYR A 14 -24.79 9.03 -10.34
N ASN A 15 -24.53 10.27 -9.91
CA ASN A 15 -24.69 10.66 -8.53
C ASN A 15 -26.13 11.14 -8.31
N VAL A 16 -26.83 10.55 -7.34
CA VAL A 16 -28.23 10.88 -7.02
C VAL A 16 -28.27 11.64 -5.69
N ASN A 17 -28.79 12.84 -5.73
CA ASN A 17 -29.11 13.61 -4.53
C ASN A 17 -30.37 13.01 -3.88
N LEU A 18 -30.25 12.45 -2.70
CA LEU A 18 -31.37 11.76 -2.02
C LEU A 18 -32.46 12.71 -1.51
N THR A 19 -32.14 13.99 -1.34
CA THR A 19 -33.14 15.01 -0.91
C THR A 19 -34.01 15.48 -2.06
N THR A 20 -33.44 15.64 -3.25
CA THR A 20 -34.12 16.23 -4.41
C THR A 20 -34.48 15.21 -5.48
N GLY A 21 -33.93 13.98 -5.42
CA GLY A 21 -34.06 12.97 -6.47
C GLY A 21 -33.25 13.27 -7.74
N LYS A 22 -32.52 14.40 -7.80
CA LYS A 22 -31.78 14.80 -8.99
C LYS A 22 -30.59 13.86 -9.23
N ALA A 23 -30.51 13.31 -10.45
CA ALA A 23 -29.40 12.54 -10.93
C ALA A 23 -28.44 13.40 -11.76
N THR A 24 -27.14 13.32 -11.47
CA THR A 24 -26.07 13.99 -12.21
C THR A 24 -25.14 12.95 -12.80
N ASN A 25 -24.91 12.98 -14.11
CA ASN A 25 -24.01 12.06 -14.80
C ASN A 25 -22.57 12.30 -14.33
N ILE A 26 -21.85 11.22 -13.95
CA ILE A 26 -20.46 11.25 -13.53
C ILE A 26 -19.55 10.37 -14.40
N GLY A 27 -20.12 9.54 -15.30
CA GLY A 27 -19.31 8.73 -16.20
C GLY A 27 -20.12 7.67 -16.94
N ALA A 28 -19.49 7.04 -17.91
CA ALA A 28 -20.06 5.95 -18.68
C ALA A 28 -19.17 4.71 -18.61
N PHE A 29 -19.79 3.53 -18.63
CA PHE A 29 -19.09 2.25 -18.70
C PHE A 29 -19.13 1.71 -20.13
N PRO A 30 -18.01 1.12 -20.61
CA PRO A 30 -17.98 0.48 -21.92
C PRO A 30 -18.75 -0.86 -21.95
N GLN A 31 -19.01 -1.45 -20.76
CA GLN A 31 -19.71 -2.74 -20.62
C GLN A 31 -21.03 -2.55 -19.90
N LYS A 32 -21.94 -3.52 -20.09
CA LYS A 32 -23.20 -3.56 -19.36
C LYS A 32 -22.95 -3.86 -17.88
N ILE A 33 -23.42 -2.97 -17.01
CA ILE A 33 -23.41 -3.15 -15.55
C ILE A 33 -24.79 -3.68 -15.13
N ILE A 34 -24.80 -4.82 -14.45
CA ILE A 34 -26.04 -5.47 -13.97
C ILE A 34 -26.28 -5.19 -12.48
N ASP A 35 -25.22 -4.76 -11.75
CA ASP A 35 -25.31 -4.41 -10.33
C ASP A 35 -24.17 -3.45 -9.97
N LEU A 36 -24.33 -2.72 -8.87
CA LEU A 36 -23.37 -1.75 -8.35
C LEU A 36 -23.32 -1.86 -6.84
N ALA A 37 -22.17 -2.20 -6.30
CA ALA A 37 -21.89 -2.14 -4.88
C ALA A 37 -20.83 -1.07 -4.59
N ILE A 38 -21.05 -0.29 -3.53
CA ILE A 38 -20.09 0.69 -3.02
C ILE A 38 -19.63 0.17 -1.67
N PRO A 39 -18.35 -0.12 -1.48
CA PRO A 39 -17.84 -0.42 -0.16
C PRO A 39 -18.03 0.79 0.76
N THR A 40 -18.59 0.57 1.94
CA THR A 40 -18.82 1.62 2.94
C THR A 40 -17.74 1.65 4.01
N GLU A 41 -16.87 0.66 4.02
CA GLU A 41 -15.77 0.50 4.96
C GLU A 41 -14.47 0.20 4.22
N ALA A 42 -13.36 0.61 4.81
CA ALA A 42 -12.04 0.31 4.26
C ALA A 42 -11.81 -1.20 4.18
N VAL A 43 -11.22 -1.65 3.09
CA VAL A 43 -10.69 -3.00 2.94
C VAL A 43 -9.18 -2.90 2.92
N ALA A 44 -8.52 -3.67 3.77
CA ALA A 44 -7.08 -3.73 3.86
C ALA A 44 -6.54 -5.09 3.43
N TYR A 45 -5.29 -5.10 3.02
CA TYR A 45 -4.57 -6.24 2.48
C TYR A 45 -3.22 -6.35 3.16
N ALA A 46 -2.83 -7.56 3.55
CA ALA A 46 -1.51 -7.83 4.11
C ALA A 46 -1.01 -9.18 3.60
N VAL A 47 0.28 -9.43 3.72
CA VAL A 47 0.85 -10.75 3.47
C VAL A 47 1.44 -11.27 4.76
N ASP A 48 1.03 -12.48 5.16
CA ASP A 48 1.56 -13.13 6.36
C ASP A 48 2.89 -13.86 6.10
N ASN A 49 3.46 -14.39 7.17
CA ASN A 49 4.75 -15.09 7.11
C ASN A 49 4.72 -16.41 6.31
N SER A 50 3.53 -16.93 5.98
CA SER A 50 3.35 -18.11 5.12
C SER A 50 3.19 -17.77 3.63
N ASN A 51 3.34 -16.50 3.23
CA ASN A 51 3.00 -15.97 1.91
C ASN A 51 1.51 -16.15 1.57
N ALA A 52 0.62 -15.92 2.53
CA ALA A 52 -0.81 -15.86 2.26
C ALA A 52 -1.28 -14.39 2.25
N LEU A 53 -2.03 -14.02 1.21
CA LEU A 53 -2.72 -12.74 1.12
C LEU A 53 -3.90 -12.75 2.08
N GLN A 54 -3.91 -11.79 3.01
CA GLN A 54 -4.95 -11.56 3.99
C GLN A 54 -5.81 -10.37 3.56
N ILE A 55 -7.13 -10.56 3.42
CA ILE A 55 -8.09 -9.51 3.00
C ILE A 55 -9.06 -9.29 4.15
N PHE A 56 -9.18 -8.07 4.66
CA PHE A 56 -9.92 -7.79 5.88
C PHE A 56 -10.39 -6.34 6.01
N ASN A 57 -11.32 -6.10 6.92
CA ASN A 57 -11.68 -4.75 7.38
C ASN A 57 -10.74 -4.34 8.53
N PRO A 58 -10.00 -3.22 8.44
CA PRO A 58 -9.04 -2.81 9.47
C PRO A 58 -9.69 -2.49 10.83
N ASN A 59 -10.98 -2.14 10.85
CA ASN A 59 -11.71 -1.87 12.11
C ASN A 59 -12.18 -3.15 12.83
N ASN A 60 -12.36 -4.24 12.07
CA ASN A 60 -12.78 -5.54 12.60
C ASN A 60 -12.13 -6.66 11.77
N PRO A 61 -10.84 -6.95 11.98
CA PRO A 61 -10.11 -7.85 11.12
C PRO A 61 -10.50 -9.31 11.35
N MET A 62 -11.30 -9.81 10.40
CA MET A 62 -11.58 -11.23 10.20
C MET A 62 -11.04 -11.62 8.82
N PRO A 63 -9.74 -11.91 8.69
CA PRO A 63 -9.11 -12.03 7.39
C PRO A 63 -9.59 -13.24 6.61
N VAL A 64 -9.89 -13.01 5.33
CA VAL A 64 -9.99 -14.07 4.32
C VAL A 64 -8.58 -14.31 3.78
N SER A 65 -8.06 -15.50 4.03
CA SER A 65 -6.69 -15.88 3.65
C SER A 65 -6.66 -16.60 2.31
N LYS A 66 -5.71 -16.25 1.45
CA LYS A 66 -5.47 -16.88 0.14
C LYS A 66 -3.97 -17.16 -0.03
N PRO A 67 -3.54 -18.42 -0.19
CA PRO A 67 -2.15 -18.74 -0.49
C PRO A 67 -1.70 -18.02 -1.76
N ILE A 68 -0.54 -17.35 -1.71
CA ILE A 68 0.06 -16.76 -2.89
C ILE A 68 0.80 -17.86 -3.65
N THR A 69 0.48 -18.02 -4.92
CA THR A 69 1.08 -19.00 -5.82
C THR A 69 1.77 -18.31 -7.00
N GLY A 70 2.66 -19.02 -7.71
CA GLY A 70 3.35 -18.45 -8.88
C GLY A 70 4.61 -17.64 -8.56
N LEU A 71 5.07 -17.65 -7.31
CA LEU A 71 6.37 -17.08 -6.91
C LEU A 71 7.53 -17.99 -7.34
N GLN A 72 8.75 -17.44 -7.33
CA GLN A 72 9.96 -18.24 -7.49
C GLN A 72 10.11 -19.21 -6.30
N ALA A 73 10.85 -20.30 -6.48
CA ALA A 73 11.11 -21.25 -5.40
C ALA A 73 11.80 -20.58 -4.21
N GLY A 74 11.24 -20.74 -3.01
CA GLY A 74 11.77 -20.16 -1.77
C GLY A 74 11.60 -18.64 -1.62
N GLU A 75 10.84 -18.00 -2.50
CA GLU A 75 10.62 -16.56 -2.47
C GLU A 75 9.58 -16.17 -1.42
N ASN A 76 9.83 -15.06 -0.76
CA ASN A 76 8.89 -14.41 0.15
C ASN A 76 8.42 -13.07 -0.44
N ILE A 77 7.18 -12.71 -0.19
CA ILE A 77 6.68 -11.35 -0.42
C ILE A 77 7.16 -10.46 0.73
N LEU A 78 7.68 -9.28 0.40
CA LEU A 78 8.27 -8.31 1.32
C LEU A 78 7.44 -7.03 1.47
N GLY A 79 6.54 -6.75 0.54
CA GLY A 79 5.67 -5.59 0.55
C GLY A 79 4.56 -5.73 -0.48
N VAL A 80 3.46 -5.05 -0.27
CA VAL A 80 2.31 -4.99 -1.20
C VAL A 80 1.75 -3.58 -1.23
N ASP A 81 1.32 -3.14 -2.42
CA ASP A 81 0.58 -1.90 -2.58
C ASP A 81 -0.27 -1.87 -3.85
N PHE A 82 -1.34 -1.08 -3.82
CA PHE A 82 -2.20 -0.85 -4.97
C PHE A 82 -1.66 0.23 -5.88
N ARG A 83 -1.57 -0.07 -7.18
CA ARG A 83 -1.28 0.95 -8.18
C ARG A 83 -2.49 1.88 -8.35
N PRO A 84 -2.39 3.17 -8.02
CA PRO A 84 -3.52 4.10 -8.08
C PRO A 84 -4.12 4.24 -9.47
N LEU A 85 -3.30 4.10 -10.52
CA LEU A 85 -3.72 4.29 -11.91
C LEU A 85 -4.76 3.26 -12.38
N ASN A 86 -4.72 2.01 -11.87
CA ASN A 86 -5.56 0.93 -12.40
C ASN A 86 -6.14 -0.01 -11.34
N GLY A 87 -5.85 0.21 -10.05
CA GLY A 87 -6.36 -0.61 -8.94
C GLY A 87 -5.80 -2.03 -8.87
N GLN A 88 -4.68 -2.32 -9.56
CA GLN A 88 -4.01 -3.61 -9.48
C GLN A 88 -3.12 -3.67 -8.24
N LEU A 89 -3.22 -4.74 -7.44
CA LEU A 89 -2.32 -5.00 -6.33
C LEU A 89 -0.98 -5.52 -6.85
N TYR A 90 0.11 -4.87 -6.44
CA TYR A 90 1.49 -5.26 -6.71
C TYR A 90 2.14 -5.80 -5.44
N ALA A 91 3.18 -6.60 -5.62
CA ALA A 91 3.97 -7.17 -4.54
C ALA A 91 5.46 -7.13 -4.85
N LEU A 92 6.28 -6.89 -3.83
CA LEU A 92 7.74 -7.00 -3.89
C LEU A 92 8.17 -8.38 -3.43
N GLY A 93 8.89 -9.10 -4.28
CA GLY A 93 9.44 -10.41 -3.96
C GLY A 93 10.89 -10.36 -3.49
N SER A 94 11.27 -11.25 -2.58
CA SER A 94 12.63 -11.34 -2.00
C SER A 94 13.69 -11.74 -3.04
N SER A 95 13.30 -12.28 -4.18
CA SER A 95 14.20 -12.54 -5.31
C SER A 95 14.49 -11.30 -6.17
N SER A 96 14.21 -10.09 -5.68
CA SER A 96 14.40 -8.82 -6.40
C SER A 96 13.54 -8.74 -7.66
N ARG A 97 12.23 -8.96 -7.49
CA ARG A 97 11.20 -8.92 -8.54
C ARG A 97 9.95 -8.21 -8.03
N ILE A 98 9.12 -7.76 -8.94
CA ILE A 98 7.75 -7.38 -8.62
C ILE A 98 6.75 -8.31 -9.30
N TYR A 99 5.59 -8.43 -8.68
CA TYR A 99 4.47 -9.25 -9.11
C TYR A 99 3.19 -8.42 -9.11
N THR A 100 2.23 -8.81 -9.92
CA THR A 100 0.83 -8.47 -9.71
C THR A 100 0.13 -9.64 -9.00
N LEU A 101 -0.78 -9.34 -8.07
CA LEU A 101 -1.56 -10.34 -7.34
C LEU A 101 -3.02 -10.34 -7.79
N ASN A 102 -3.57 -11.52 -8.03
CA ASN A 102 -4.99 -11.71 -8.26
C ASN A 102 -5.71 -11.83 -6.92
N LEU A 103 -6.56 -10.87 -6.57
CA LEU A 103 -7.27 -10.83 -5.29
C LEU A 103 -8.26 -11.97 -5.10
N GLY A 104 -8.80 -12.53 -6.21
CA GLY A 104 -9.73 -13.65 -6.17
C GLY A 104 -9.07 -14.99 -5.86
N THR A 105 -7.86 -15.22 -6.37
CA THR A 105 -7.18 -16.53 -6.33
C THR A 105 -5.89 -16.56 -5.51
N GLY A 106 -5.25 -15.42 -5.26
CA GLY A 106 -3.89 -15.34 -4.70
C GLY A 106 -2.78 -15.59 -5.73
N ALA A 107 -3.11 -15.77 -7.01
CA ALA A 107 -2.09 -16.01 -8.03
C ALA A 107 -1.22 -14.77 -8.28
N ALA A 108 0.11 -14.95 -8.21
CA ALA A 108 1.10 -13.95 -8.55
C ALA A 108 1.54 -14.13 -10.00
N THR A 109 1.67 -13.01 -10.71
CA THR A 109 2.23 -12.96 -12.06
C THR A 109 3.42 -12.01 -12.06
N ALA A 110 4.60 -12.49 -12.45
CA ALA A 110 5.81 -11.67 -12.48
C ALA A 110 5.67 -10.52 -13.49
N VAL A 111 6.11 -9.33 -13.09
CA VAL A 111 6.25 -8.17 -13.96
C VAL A 111 7.72 -8.00 -14.31
N GLY A 112 8.07 -8.36 -15.54
CA GLY A 112 9.46 -8.33 -16.02
C GLY A 112 10.37 -9.39 -15.39
N ALA A 113 11.66 -9.09 -15.43
CA ALA A 113 12.73 -9.97 -14.94
C ALA A 113 13.19 -9.57 -13.54
N GLN A 114 14.15 -10.31 -12.99
CA GLN A 114 14.88 -9.92 -11.77
C GLN A 114 15.59 -8.58 -11.98
N PHE A 115 15.59 -7.71 -10.97
CA PHE A 115 16.29 -6.43 -11.03
C PHE A 115 17.80 -6.64 -11.19
N PRO A 116 18.48 -5.85 -12.03
CA PRO A 116 19.94 -5.90 -12.15
C PRO A 116 20.64 -5.42 -10.85
N THR A 117 20.05 -4.47 -10.13
CA THR A 117 20.47 -4.08 -8.77
C THR A 117 19.61 -4.84 -7.77
N LEU A 118 20.17 -5.82 -7.10
CA LEU A 118 19.44 -6.66 -6.16
C LEU A 118 18.97 -5.84 -4.95
N LEU A 119 17.89 -6.30 -4.34
CA LEU A 119 17.42 -5.79 -3.05
C LEU A 119 18.53 -6.02 -1.99
N ASN A 120 18.76 -4.98 -1.20
CA ASN A 120 19.73 -5.00 -0.11
C ASN A 120 18.99 -4.66 1.19
N GLY A 121 18.97 -5.62 2.12
CA GLY A 121 18.26 -5.53 3.38
C GLY A 121 17.35 -6.72 3.64
N THR A 122 16.67 -6.68 4.76
CA THR A 122 15.70 -7.69 5.22
C THR A 122 14.30 -7.12 5.36
N ASP A 123 14.21 -5.81 5.58
CA ASP A 123 12.97 -5.08 5.84
C ASP A 123 12.81 -3.96 4.82
N PHE A 124 11.61 -3.80 4.29
CA PHE A 124 11.37 -2.92 3.16
C PHE A 124 10.07 -2.13 3.33
N GLY A 125 10.10 -0.86 2.91
CA GLY A 125 8.92 -0.09 2.55
C GLY A 125 8.69 -0.19 1.04
N PHE A 126 7.43 -0.37 0.63
CA PHE A 126 7.02 -0.57 -0.77
C PHE A 126 5.72 0.16 -1.01
N ASP A 127 5.72 1.18 -1.89
CA ASP A 127 4.55 2.00 -2.10
C ASP A 127 4.56 2.72 -3.46
N PHE A 128 3.38 2.97 -4.01
CA PHE A 128 3.22 3.68 -5.27
C PHE A 128 3.20 5.19 -5.09
N ASN A 129 4.08 5.90 -5.80
CA ASN A 129 3.97 7.34 -5.98
C ASN A 129 2.86 7.64 -7.01
N PRO A 130 1.72 8.23 -6.59
CA PRO A 130 0.57 8.44 -7.47
C PRO A 130 0.78 9.51 -8.53
N THR A 131 1.76 10.42 -8.34
CA THR A 131 1.98 11.56 -9.24
C THR A 131 2.82 11.20 -10.47
N VAL A 132 3.67 10.17 -10.36
CA VAL A 132 4.61 9.77 -11.44
C VAL A 132 4.48 8.30 -11.83
N ASP A 133 3.56 7.56 -11.20
CA ASP A 133 3.31 6.15 -11.45
C ASP A 133 4.59 5.31 -11.38
N ARG A 134 5.28 5.41 -10.25
CA ARG A 134 6.49 4.63 -9.94
C ARG A 134 6.36 4.04 -8.54
N ILE A 135 6.98 2.87 -8.36
CA ILE A 135 7.05 2.22 -7.04
C ILE A 135 8.31 2.71 -6.33
N ARG A 136 8.15 3.15 -5.09
CA ARG A 136 9.25 3.40 -4.17
C ARG A 136 9.56 2.12 -3.41
N VAL A 137 10.85 1.78 -3.32
CA VAL A 137 11.36 0.76 -2.41
C VAL A 137 12.43 1.39 -1.55
N VAL A 138 12.26 1.34 -0.24
CA VAL A 138 13.28 1.71 0.75
C VAL A 138 13.59 0.51 1.62
N SER A 139 14.79 0.43 2.21
CA SER A 139 15.18 -0.70 3.06
C SER A 139 15.84 -0.28 4.37
N ASN A 140 15.94 -1.24 5.29
CA ASN A 140 16.66 -1.10 6.55
C ASN A 140 18.19 -0.94 6.41
N THR A 141 18.73 -1.09 5.20
CA THR A 141 20.15 -0.83 4.89
C THR A 141 20.36 0.51 4.19
N GLY A 142 19.30 1.31 4.04
CA GLY A 142 19.33 2.62 3.39
C GLY A 142 19.22 2.60 1.87
N GLN A 143 18.93 1.43 1.26
CA GLN A 143 18.66 1.37 -0.18
C GLN A 143 17.39 2.16 -0.51
N ASN A 144 17.41 2.87 -1.66
CA ASN A 144 16.32 3.74 -2.10
C ASN A 144 16.17 3.60 -3.63
N LEU A 145 15.14 2.90 -4.05
CA LEU A 145 14.90 2.56 -5.47
C LEU A 145 13.57 3.11 -5.95
N ARG A 146 13.51 3.41 -7.24
CA ARG A 146 12.25 3.60 -7.97
C ARG A 146 12.12 2.54 -9.06
N LEU A 147 10.98 1.84 -9.07
CA LEU A 147 10.69 0.78 -10.03
C LEU A 147 9.62 1.23 -11.02
N ASN A 148 9.70 0.69 -12.24
CA ASN A 148 8.69 0.85 -13.27
C ASN A 148 7.65 -0.28 -13.16
N PRO A 149 6.37 0.01 -12.86
CA PRO A 149 5.35 -1.02 -12.72
C PRO A 149 4.91 -1.66 -14.03
N ILE A 150 5.33 -1.14 -15.19
CA ILE A 150 4.93 -1.67 -16.51
C ILE A 150 5.80 -2.86 -16.91
N ASP A 151 7.10 -2.75 -16.67
CA ASP A 151 8.10 -3.73 -17.13
C ASP A 151 8.97 -4.33 -16.01
N GLY A 152 8.76 -3.90 -14.77
CA GLY A 152 9.49 -4.38 -13.59
C GLY A 152 10.94 -3.90 -13.52
N THR A 153 11.37 -2.93 -14.34
CA THR A 153 12.75 -2.44 -14.33
C THR A 153 12.98 -1.41 -13.21
N ILE A 154 14.26 -1.21 -12.85
CA ILE A 154 14.67 -0.10 -11.98
C ILE A 154 14.68 1.18 -12.82
N SER A 155 13.80 2.12 -12.51
CA SER A 155 13.77 3.46 -13.12
C SER A 155 14.89 4.35 -12.59
N ALA A 156 15.27 4.19 -11.32
CA ALA A 156 16.40 4.88 -10.70
C ALA A 156 16.85 4.18 -9.43
N THR A 157 18.17 4.22 -9.17
CA THR A 157 18.76 4.07 -7.84
C THR A 157 19.00 5.46 -7.30
N ASP A 158 18.22 5.85 -6.30
CA ASP A 158 18.23 7.18 -5.71
C ASP A 158 19.27 7.31 -4.59
N GLY A 159 19.42 8.51 -4.02
CA GLY A 159 20.32 8.74 -2.90
C GLY A 159 19.98 7.86 -1.70
N MET A 160 20.99 7.32 -1.03
CA MET A 160 20.79 6.51 0.17
C MET A 160 20.02 7.27 1.24
N ILE A 161 19.24 6.53 2.03
CA ILE A 161 18.49 7.09 3.15
C ILE A 161 19.46 7.72 4.16
N ASN A 162 19.16 8.96 4.56
CA ASN A 162 19.99 9.80 5.40
C ASN A 162 19.16 10.84 6.20
N PRO A 163 19.69 11.46 7.28
CA PRO A 163 21.00 11.22 7.89
C PRO A 163 21.08 9.95 8.73
N GLY A 164 22.28 9.57 9.11
CA GLY A 164 22.54 8.43 9.98
C GLY A 164 22.41 7.09 9.27
N THR A 165 21.94 6.09 10.00
CA THR A 165 21.71 4.70 9.53
C THR A 165 20.27 4.26 9.85
N PRO A 166 19.26 4.85 9.22
CA PRO A 166 17.86 4.50 9.50
C PRO A 166 17.55 3.05 9.09
N THR A 167 16.69 2.40 9.87
CA THR A 167 16.24 1.01 9.66
C THR A 167 14.78 1.01 9.20
N LEU A 168 14.58 1.45 7.95
CA LEU A 168 13.23 1.60 7.40
C LEU A 168 12.58 0.25 7.12
N SER A 169 11.30 0.13 7.49
CA SER A 169 10.48 -1.08 7.30
C SER A 169 9.10 -0.79 6.70
N GLY A 170 8.72 0.47 6.56
CA GLY A 170 7.46 0.89 5.96
C GLY A 170 7.63 2.18 5.17
N ALA A 171 6.85 2.34 4.11
CA ALA A 171 6.78 3.55 3.29
C ALA A 171 5.36 3.72 2.77
N ALA A 172 4.87 4.97 2.74
CA ALA A 172 3.55 5.28 2.20
C ALA A 172 3.49 6.71 1.64
N TYR A 173 2.89 6.85 0.47
CA TYR A 173 2.59 8.12 -0.15
C TYR A 173 1.17 8.61 0.19
N THR A 174 1.02 9.91 0.38
CA THR A 174 -0.30 10.55 0.49
C THR A 174 -0.97 10.69 -0.87
N ASN A 175 -2.29 10.97 -0.86
CA ASN A 175 -3.08 11.22 -2.07
C ASN A 175 -2.98 10.06 -3.10
N SER A 176 -2.98 8.82 -2.63
CA SER A 176 -2.77 7.61 -3.43
C SER A 176 -3.98 7.30 -4.33
N PHE A 177 -4.34 8.24 -5.24
CA PHE A 177 -5.41 8.10 -6.22
C PHE A 177 -4.96 8.52 -7.63
N ALA A 178 -5.62 7.99 -8.65
CA ALA A 178 -5.33 8.31 -10.05
C ALA A 178 -5.53 9.80 -10.34
N GLY A 179 -4.52 10.46 -10.93
CA GLY A 179 -4.56 11.88 -11.24
C GLY A 179 -4.14 12.80 -10.09
N ALA A 180 -3.63 12.29 -8.99
CA ALA A 180 -3.02 13.09 -7.94
C ALA A 180 -1.89 13.98 -8.50
N THR A 181 -1.87 15.24 -8.13
CA THR A 181 -0.87 16.23 -8.57
C THR A 181 0.19 16.53 -7.51
N THR A 182 -0.07 16.14 -6.28
CA THR A 182 0.85 16.32 -5.13
C THR A 182 0.84 15.07 -4.27
N THR A 183 1.98 14.78 -3.64
CA THR A 183 2.10 13.71 -2.67
C THR A 183 3.28 13.96 -1.74
N GLU A 184 3.23 13.41 -0.54
CA GLU A 184 4.32 13.33 0.43
C GLU A 184 4.63 11.87 0.72
N LEU A 185 5.89 11.55 0.96
CA LEU A 185 6.33 10.21 1.32
C LEU A 185 6.65 10.14 2.81
N PHE A 186 5.92 9.33 3.53
CA PHE A 186 6.22 8.99 4.93
C PHE A 186 6.87 7.62 5.03
N VAL A 187 7.80 7.47 5.97
CA VAL A 187 8.52 6.21 6.22
C VAL A 187 8.60 5.92 7.72
N VAL A 188 8.61 4.64 8.05
CA VAL A 188 8.69 4.14 9.42
C VAL A 188 10.04 3.50 9.65
N ASP A 189 10.71 3.90 10.73
CA ASP A 189 11.95 3.29 11.24
C ASP A 189 11.62 2.46 12.49
N HIS A 190 11.80 1.15 12.40
CA HIS A 190 11.44 0.22 13.46
C HIS A 190 12.48 0.10 14.58
N ALA A 191 13.73 0.54 14.36
CA ALA A 191 14.73 0.50 15.42
C ALA A 191 14.67 1.74 16.33
N THR A 192 14.13 2.84 15.84
CA THR A 192 13.97 4.07 16.62
C THR A 192 12.51 4.35 16.98
N ASP A 193 11.57 3.55 16.47
CA ASP A 193 10.12 3.72 16.64
C ASP A 193 9.64 5.11 16.25
N LYS A 194 10.09 5.58 15.09
CA LYS A 194 9.80 6.94 14.60
C LYS A 194 9.16 6.95 13.22
N LEU A 195 8.35 7.98 13.03
CA LEU A 195 7.86 8.39 11.72
C LEU A 195 8.72 9.52 11.17
N PHE A 196 9.06 9.42 9.89
CA PHE A 196 9.76 10.46 9.14
C PHE A 196 9.00 10.84 7.87
N LEU A 197 9.15 12.09 7.44
CA LEU A 197 8.90 12.52 6.08
C LEU A 197 10.19 12.35 5.27
N GLN A 198 10.16 11.62 4.17
CA GLN A 198 11.29 11.54 3.23
C GLN A 198 11.18 12.67 2.22
N SER A 199 11.95 13.74 2.41
CA SER A 199 11.87 14.95 1.58
C SER A 199 13.24 15.67 1.44
N PRO A 200 13.77 15.83 0.21
CA PRO A 200 13.27 15.29 -1.07
C PRO A 200 13.38 13.76 -1.13
N PRO A 201 12.37 13.05 -1.67
CA PRO A 201 12.37 11.57 -1.64
C PRO A 201 13.55 10.95 -2.39
N ASN A 202 13.95 11.54 -3.52
CA ASN A 202 15.03 11.03 -4.36
C ASN A 202 16.43 11.27 -3.76
N ASN A 203 16.56 12.18 -2.80
CA ASN A 203 17.82 12.40 -2.06
C ASN A 203 17.92 11.45 -0.84
N GLY A 204 16.86 10.72 -0.51
CA GLY A 204 16.79 9.88 0.66
C GLY A 204 16.78 10.64 2.00
N THR A 205 16.54 11.95 1.98
CA THR A 205 16.63 12.80 3.17
C THR A 205 15.40 12.61 4.06
N LEU A 206 15.63 12.31 5.34
CA LEU A 206 14.59 12.14 6.34
C LEU A 206 14.43 13.39 7.20
N VAL A 207 13.19 13.78 7.41
CA VAL A 207 12.77 14.82 8.36
C VAL A 207 11.90 14.17 9.42
N GLU A 208 12.37 14.10 10.65
CA GLU A 208 11.65 13.47 11.76
C GLU A 208 10.29 14.15 11.97
N ARG A 209 9.25 13.33 12.12
CA ARG A 209 7.91 13.75 12.52
C ARG A 209 7.68 13.52 14.01
N GLY A 210 8.14 12.40 14.54
CA GLY A 210 8.08 12.09 15.95
C GLY A 210 8.01 10.58 16.24
N SER A 211 7.91 10.26 17.53
CA SER A 211 7.83 8.88 18.00
C SER A 211 6.44 8.28 17.73
N LEU A 212 6.42 6.99 17.36
CA LEU A 212 5.21 6.18 17.27
C LEU A 212 4.57 5.95 18.65
N GLY A 213 5.34 6.09 19.74
CA GLY A 213 4.88 5.86 21.10
C GLY A 213 4.65 4.38 21.43
N ILE A 214 5.12 3.48 20.57
CA ILE A 214 5.05 2.02 20.70
C ILE A 214 6.36 1.43 20.19
N ASP A 215 6.82 0.31 20.78
CA ASP A 215 8.01 -0.44 20.38
C ASP A 215 7.60 -1.50 19.33
N ILE A 216 7.84 -1.22 18.06
CA ILE A 216 7.43 -2.07 16.95
C ILE A 216 8.55 -3.03 16.52
N SER A 217 8.18 -4.26 16.15
CA SER A 217 9.12 -5.16 15.50
C SER A 217 9.29 -4.80 14.02
N ASN A 218 10.28 -5.41 13.36
CA ASN A 218 10.45 -5.31 11.91
C ASN A 218 9.32 -5.97 11.09
N SER A 219 8.51 -6.84 11.71
CA SER A 219 7.29 -7.41 11.10
C SER A 219 6.16 -6.39 11.15
N ASN A 220 6.14 -5.50 10.15
CA ASN A 220 5.15 -4.44 10.05
C ASN A 220 4.81 -4.13 8.58
N GLY A 221 3.83 -3.27 8.39
CA GLY A 221 3.47 -2.68 7.12
C GLY A 221 2.78 -1.35 7.35
N PHE A 222 3.03 -0.38 6.50
CA PHE A 222 2.57 0.99 6.62
C PHE A 222 1.97 1.47 5.30
N ASP A 223 0.75 2.03 5.35
CA ASP A 223 0.10 2.59 4.18
C ASP A 223 -0.84 3.74 4.54
N ILE A 224 -1.14 4.59 3.55
CA ILE A 224 -1.99 5.78 3.69
C ILE A 224 -3.17 5.67 2.73
N GLY A 225 -4.38 5.70 3.31
CA GLY A 225 -5.63 5.61 2.53
C GLY A 225 -5.75 6.72 1.48
N SER A 226 -6.18 6.35 0.28
CA SER A 226 -6.05 7.15 -0.93
C SER A 226 -6.70 8.53 -0.86
N THR A 227 -7.96 8.60 -0.47
CA THR A 227 -8.74 9.87 -0.40
C THR A 227 -8.87 10.39 1.03
N SER A 228 -8.80 9.51 2.02
CA SER A 228 -8.90 9.89 3.42
C SER A 228 -7.60 10.46 3.99
N ASN A 229 -6.47 10.12 3.38
CA ASN A 229 -5.12 10.36 3.91
C ASN A 229 -4.92 9.88 5.37
N LYS A 230 -5.72 8.89 5.79
CA LYS A 230 -5.52 8.22 7.08
C LYS A 230 -4.34 7.25 6.95
N ALA A 231 -3.33 7.46 7.78
CA ALA A 231 -2.16 6.58 7.82
C ALA A 231 -2.43 5.41 8.76
N TYR A 232 -2.21 4.20 8.26
CA TYR A 232 -2.38 2.93 8.98
C TYR A 232 -1.04 2.23 9.13
N LEU A 233 -0.78 1.74 10.33
CA LEU A 233 0.37 0.89 10.63
C LEU A 233 -0.14 -0.45 11.16
N LEU A 234 0.18 -1.53 10.47
CA LEU A 234 -0.02 -2.89 10.95
C LEU A 234 1.31 -3.35 11.54
N ALA A 235 1.41 -3.47 12.86
CA ALA A 235 2.67 -3.73 13.54
C ALA A 235 2.52 -4.72 14.70
N THR A 236 3.60 -5.47 14.95
CA THR A 236 3.73 -6.38 16.08
C THR A 236 4.47 -5.67 17.22
N VAL A 237 3.82 -5.58 18.37
CA VAL A 237 4.32 -5.01 19.60
C VAL A 237 4.26 -6.09 20.69
N SER A 238 5.38 -6.41 21.31
CA SER A 238 5.47 -7.47 22.35
C SER A 238 4.78 -8.78 21.94
N GLY A 239 4.93 -9.18 20.68
CA GLY A 239 4.36 -10.43 20.13
C GLY A 239 2.88 -10.35 19.75
N VAL A 240 2.22 -9.21 19.90
CA VAL A 240 0.82 -9.00 19.49
C VAL A 240 0.76 -8.07 18.29
N THR A 241 0.18 -8.55 17.21
CA THR A 241 -0.03 -7.72 16.00
C THR A 241 -1.30 -6.90 16.12
N LYS A 242 -1.21 -5.61 15.85
CA LYS A 242 -2.33 -4.66 15.91
C LYS A 242 -2.29 -3.71 14.71
N ILE A 243 -3.45 -3.16 14.41
CA ILE A 243 -3.62 -2.05 13.47
C ILE A 243 -3.70 -0.76 14.28
N TYR A 244 -2.92 0.23 13.85
CA TYR A 244 -2.87 1.56 14.45
C TYR A 244 -3.18 2.61 13.39
N LEU A 245 -3.83 3.70 13.80
CA LEU A 245 -3.79 4.95 13.07
C LEU A 245 -2.54 5.73 13.49
N VAL A 246 -1.86 6.32 12.53
CA VAL A 246 -0.65 7.13 12.75
C VAL A 246 -0.96 8.59 12.42
N ASN A 247 -0.64 9.49 13.33
CA ASN A 247 -0.70 10.92 13.07
C ASN A 247 0.55 11.35 12.29
N THR A 248 0.39 11.68 11.03
CA THR A 248 1.52 12.05 10.14
C THR A 248 2.21 13.37 10.51
N THR A 249 1.61 14.18 11.38
CA THR A 249 2.20 15.44 11.84
C THR A 249 3.24 15.22 12.96
N ASN A 250 2.99 14.25 13.87
CA ASN A 250 3.81 14.06 15.07
C ASN A 250 4.20 12.60 15.37
N GLY A 251 3.86 11.66 14.50
CA GLY A 251 4.20 10.24 14.62
C GLY A 251 3.30 9.43 15.57
N SER A 252 2.56 10.06 16.47
CA SER A 252 1.80 9.34 17.51
C SER A 252 0.81 8.33 16.95
N THR A 253 0.63 7.21 17.64
CA THR A 253 -0.26 6.12 17.22
C THR A 253 -1.47 5.96 18.11
N THR A 254 -2.56 5.48 17.52
CA THR A 254 -3.78 5.07 18.24
C THR A 254 -4.17 3.68 17.77
N ALA A 255 -4.29 2.72 18.71
CA ALA A 255 -4.69 1.36 18.37
C ALA A 255 -6.14 1.31 17.87
N VAL A 256 -6.37 0.60 16.77
CA VAL A 256 -7.69 0.39 16.16
C VAL A 256 -8.22 -0.98 16.50
N SER A 257 -7.44 -2.02 16.19
CA SER A 257 -7.87 -3.42 16.34
C SER A 257 -6.68 -4.36 16.49
N THR A 258 -6.95 -5.59 16.97
CA THR A 258 -5.95 -6.67 17.02
C THR A 258 -6.05 -7.50 15.75
N PHE A 259 -4.90 -7.85 15.17
CA PHE A 259 -4.79 -8.70 13.99
C PHE A 259 -4.26 -10.09 14.36
N PRO A 260 -4.80 -11.18 13.78
CA PRO A 260 -4.49 -12.54 14.27
C PRO A 260 -3.10 -13.04 13.86
N ASN A 261 -2.47 -12.48 12.83
CA ASN A 261 -1.24 -12.99 12.23
C ASN A 261 -0.11 -11.96 12.28
N THR A 262 1.15 -12.40 12.28
CA THR A 262 2.29 -11.55 11.94
C THR A 262 2.36 -11.38 10.42
N THR A 263 2.72 -10.18 9.96
CA THR A 263 2.67 -9.81 8.55
C THR A 263 3.95 -9.15 8.06
N ARG A 264 4.11 -9.20 6.74
CA ARG A 264 5.11 -8.48 5.98
C ARG A 264 4.37 -7.70 4.88
N GLY A 265 4.39 -6.39 4.93
CA GLY A 265 3.67 -5.54 3.99
C GLY A 265 2.17 -5.46 4.29
N PHE A 266 1.62 -4.31 3.97
CA PHE A 266 0.25 -3.94 4.23
C PHE A 266 -0.17 -2.83 3.26
N SER A 267 -1.38 -2.90 2.76
CA SER A 267 -1.95 -1.83 1.94
C SER A 267 -3.45 -1.67 2.21
N VAL A 268 -3.92 -0.45 2.16
CA VAL A 268 -5.34 -0.10 2.21
C VAL A 268 -5.88 -0.01 0.79
N GLY A 269 -7.02 -0.64 0.54
CA GLY A 269 -7.65 -0.60 -0.77
C GLY A 269 -7.98 0.82 -1.22
N LEU A 270 -7.91 1.07 -2.54
CA LEU A 270 -8.22 2.37 -3.12
C LEU A 270 -9.67 2.78 -2.86
N GLY A 271 -9.88 4.10 -2.66
CA GLY A 271 -11.21 4.69 -2.42
C GLY A 271 -11.51 5.04 -0.95
N PHE A 272 -10.56 4.84 -0.07
CA PHE A 272 -10.68 5.15 1.37
C PHE A 272 -9.67 6.17 1.84
#